data_5b87462afeffd551941e1a6a63ddb6c1
#
_entry.id   5b87462afeffd551941e1a6a63ddb6c1
#
_cell.length_a   1.000
_cell.length_b   1.000
_cell.length_c   1.000
_cell.angle_alpha   90.00
_cell.angle_beta   90.00
_cell.angle_gamma   90.00
#
_symmetry.space_group_name_H-M   'P 1'
#
loop_
_entity.id
_entity.type
_entity.pdbx_description
1 polymer ?
#
loop_
_entity_poly.entity_id
_entity_poly.type
_entity_poly.pdbx_seq_one_letter_code
_entity_poly.pdbx_strand_id
1 'polypeptide(L)'
;GEVRALAQRSAIAAKEIKALIDASRTQVQDGAKQVNATRAVIEELVQSVQSVGTIMTEISNATHEQSDGIHQVNQAVTQMDTATQQNAALVEQATAAAASLEEQARALTSLVASFKLA
;
A
#
# COMPACT_ATOMS: atom_id res chain seq x y z
N GLY A 1 -19.35 -74.97 -39.96
CA GLY A 1 -20.70 -74.70 -39.58
C GLY A 1 -20.86 -73.42 -38.76
N GLU A 2 -22.04 -73.06 -38.44
CA GLU A 2 -22.44 -71.82 -37.72
C GLU A 2 -21.84 -71.66 -36.33
N VAL A 3 -21.67 -72.75 -35.57
CA VAL A 3 -21.05 -72.73 -34.22
C VAL A 3 -19.60 -72.22 -34.27
N ARG A 4 -18.84 -72.54 -35.30
CA ARG A 4 -17.45 -72.09 -35.48
C ARG A 4 -17.43 -70.59 -35.84
N ALA A 5 -18.37 -70.13 -36.67
CA ALA A 5 -18.51 -68.74 -37.00
C ALA A 5 -18.94 -67.90 -35.81
N LEU A 6 -19.86 -68.42 -34.95
CA LEU A 6 -20.28 -67.76 -33.71
C LEU A 6 -19.13 -67.66 -32.72
N ALA A 7 -18.33 -68.71 -32.54
CA ALA A 7 -17.16 -68.72 -31.66
C ALA A 7 -16.11 -67.69 -32.11
N GLN A 8 -15.90 -67.55 -33.42
CA GLN A 8 -14.97 -66.60 -33.98
C GLN A 8 -15.44 -65.14 -33.81
N ARG A 9 -16.74 -64.87 -34.01
CA ARG A 9 -17.35 -63.56 -33.75
C ARG A 9 -17.27 -63.20 -32.24
N SER A 10 -17.53 -64.17 -31.33
CA SER A 10 -17.40 -63.97 -29.89
C SER A 10 -15.96 -63.66 -29.46
N ALA A 11 -14.96 -64.29 -30.06
CA ALA A 11 -13.56 -64.02 -29.77
C ALA A 11 -13.13 -62.61 -30.28
N ILE A 12 -13.64 -62.17 -31.41
CA ILE A 12 -13.39 -60.81 -31.93
C ILE A 12 -14.02 -59.78 -30.99
N ALA A 13 -15.29 -59.94 -30.63
CA ALA A 13 -15.99 -59.04 -29.71
C ALA A 13 -15.28 -58.95 -28.31
N ALA A 14 -14.82 -60.08 -27.77
CA ALA A 14 -14.07 -60.13 -26.53
C ALA A 14 -12.75 -59.31 -26.65
N LYS A 15 -12.07 -59.39 -27.78
CA LYS A 15 -10.84 -58.63 -28.05
C LYS A 15 -11.09 -57.12 -28.17
N GLU A 16 -12.18 -56.74 -28.80
CA GLU A 16 -12.61 -55.33 -28.89
C GLU A 16 -12.99 -54.78 -27.52
N ILE A 17 -13.74 -55.52 -26.71
CA ILE A 17 -14.09 -55.13 -25.34
C ILE A 17 -12.82 -54.96 -24.49
N LYS A 18 -11.87 -55.89 -24.59
CA LYS A 18 -10.59 -55.75 -23.86
C LYS A 18 -9.84 -54.47 -24.26
N ALA A 19 -9.76 -54.15 -25.58
CA ALA A 19 -9.12 -52.96 -26.04
C ALA A 19 -9.80 -51.69 -25.52
N LEU A 20 -11.15 -51.66 -25.46
CA LEU A 20 -11.91 -50.55 -24.90
C LEU A 20 -11.67 -50.39 -23.40
N ILE A 21 -11.60 -51.51 -22.65
CA ILE A 21 -11.31 -51.46 -21.22
C ILE A 21 -9.88 -50.94 -20.95
N ASP A 22 -8.90 -51.39 -21.72
CA ASP A 22 -7.51 -50.94 -21.58
C ASP A 22 -7.39 -49.44 -21.91
N ALA A 23 -8.06 -48.95 -22.96
CA ALA A 23 -8.14 -47.54 -23.30
C ALA A 23 -8.80 -46.67 -22.21
N SER A 24 -9.95 -47.18 -21.70
CA SER A 24 -10.66 -46.53 -20.57
C SER A 24 -9.81 -46.46 -19.30
N ARG A 25 -9.06 -47.51 -19.00
CA ARG A 25 -8.16 -47.53 -17.87
C ARG A 25 -7.05 -46.50 -17.97
N THR A 26 -6.46 -46.39 -19.15
CA THR A 26 -5.43 -45.33 -19.41
C THR A 26 -6.02 -43.91 -19.24
N GLN A 27 -7.22 -43.69 -19.76
CA GLN A 27 -7.88 -42.39 -19.65
C GLN A 27 -8.23 -42.02 -18.21
N VAL A 28 -8.68 -43.02 -17.39
CA VAL A 28 -8.92 -42.82 -15.96
C VAL A 28 -7.62 -42.49 -15.22
N GLN A 29 -6.52 -43.18 -15.55
CA GLN A 29 -5.21 -42.91 -14.93
C GLN A 29 -4.69 -41.49 -15.25
N ASP A 30 -4.85 -41.08 -16.48
CA ASP A 30 -4.44 -39.73 -16.90
C ASP A 30 -5.33 -38.67 -16.28
N GLY A 31 -6.63 -38.90 -16.17
CA GLY A 31 -7.55 -38.05 -15.43
C GLY A 31 -7.17 -37.92 -13.95
N ALA A 32 -6.79 -39.02 -13.30
CA ALA A 32 -6.33 -39.00 -11.91
C ALA A 32 -5.04 -38.17 -11.72
N LYS A 33 -4.09 -38.28 -12.65
CA LYS A 33 -2.86 -37.42 -12.64
C LYS A 33 -3.22 -35.94 -12.76
N GLN A 34 -4.14 -35.62 -13.65
CA GLN A 34 -4.57 -34.24 -13.86
C GLN A 34 -5.27 -33.64 -12.63
N VAL A 35 -6.13 -34.43 -11.98
CA VAL A 35 -6.78 -34.03 -10.72
C VAL A 35 -5.74 -33.74 -9.63
N ASN A 36 -4.74 -34.59 -9.49
CA ASN A 36 -3.66 -34.38 -8.51
C ASN A 36 -2.83 -33.12 -8.83
N ALA A 37 -2.53 -32.87 -10.09
CA ALA A 37 -1.84 -31.64 -10.50
C ALA A 37 -2.68 -30.39 -10.19
N THR A 38 -3.97 -30.42 -10.50
CA THR A 38 -4.90 -29.33 -10.17
C THR A 38 -4.98 -29.09 -8.68
N ARG A 39 -4.99 -30.14 -7.86
CA ARG A 39 -4.98 -30.00 -6.40
C ARG A 39 -3.74 -29.26 -5.91
N ALA A 40 -2.56 -29.59 -6.42
CA ALA A 40 -1.34 -28.89 -6.05
C ALA A 40 -1.38 -27.39 -6.37
N VAL A 41 -1.91 -27.02 -7.54
CA VAL A 41 -2.10 -25.61 -7.94
C VAL A 41 -3.09 -24.90 -7.01
N ILE A 42 -4.17 -25.59 -6.61
CA ILE A 42 -5.14 -24.98 -5.68
C ILE A 42 -4.51 -24.77 -4.30
N GLU A 43 -3.67 -25.69 -3.81
CA GLU A 43 -2.96 -25.55 -2.53
C GLU A 43 -2.01 -24.32 -2.58
N GLU A 44 -1.28 -24.12 -3.67
CA GLU A 44 -0.43 -22.95 -3.87
C GLU A 44 -1.24 -21.65 -3.94
N LEU A 45 -2.40 -21.68 -4.61
CA LEU A 45 -3.30 -20.53 -4.69
C LEU A 45 -3.85 -20.15 -3.31
N VAL A 46 -4.22 -21.12 -2.47
CA VAL A 46 -4.66 -20.87 -1.09
C VAL A 46 -3.56 -20.20 -0.28
N GLN A 47 -2.30 -20.66 -0.39
CA GLN A 47 -1.17 -20.02 0.28
C GLN A 47 -0.96 -18.57 -0.19
N SER A 48 -1.09 -18.33 -1.49
CA SER A 48 -0.98 -16.99 -2.06
C SER A 48 -2.06 -16.05 -1.53
N VAL A 49 -3.31 -16.52 -1.44
CA VAL A 49 -4.43 -15.75 -0.86
C VAL A 49 -4.19 -15.44 0.62
N GLN A 50 -3.65 -16.40 1.39
CA GLN A 50 -3.29 -16.16 2.79
C GLN A 50 -2.19 -15.09 2.92
N SER A 51 -1.18 -15.12 2.05
CA SER A 51 -0.14 -14.09 2.01
C SER A 51 -0.70 -12.70 1.70
N VAL A 52 -1.64 -12.59 0.75
CA VAL A 52 -2.36 -11.33 0.49
C VAL A 52 -3.10 -10.83 1.73
N GLY A 53 -3.76 -11.73 2.48
CA GLY A 53 -4.41 -11.39 3.74
C GLY A 53 -3.45 -10.78 4.77
N THR A 54 -2.25 -11.35 4.90
CA THR A 54 -1.20 -10.80 5.77
C THR A 54 -0.75 -9.41 5.34
N ILE A 55 -0.47 -9.23 4.04
CA ILE A 55 -0.08 -7.92 3.47
C ILE A 55 -1.17 -6.87 3.70
N MET A 56 -2.45 -7.23 3.53
CA MET A 56 -3.57 -6.31 3.80
C MET A 56 -3.61 -5.85 5.26
N THR A 57 -3.29 -6.73 6.20
CA THR A 57 -3.19 -6.38 7.62
C THR A 57 -2.03 -5.41 7.87
N GLU A 58 -0.86 -5.65 7.26
CA GLU A 58 0.29 -4.75 7.36
C GLU A 58 0.00 -3.37 6.76
N ILE A 59 -0.65 -3.31 5.59
CA ILE A 59 -1.09 -2.05 4.96
C ILE A 59 -2.07 -1.31 5.88
N SER A 60 -3.02 -2.00 6.49
CA SER A 60 -3.97 -1.39 7.43
C SER A 60 -3.25 -0.75 8.63
N ASN A 61 -2.28 -1.46 9.21
CA ASN A 61 -1.49 -0.96 10.33
C ASN A 61 -0.65 0.27 9.92
N ALA A 62 0.03 0.19 8.77
CA ALA A 62 0.82 1.30 8.24
C ALA A 62 -0.05 2.53 7.93
N THR A 63 -1.26 2.33 7.43
CA THR A 63 -2.22 3.42 7.16
C THR A 63 -2.67 4.09 8.46
N HIS A 64 -2.86 3.33 9.54
CA HIS A 64 -3.18 3.89 10.86
C HIS A 64 -2.03 4.74 11.40
N GLU A 65 -0.80 4.24 11.32
CA GLU A 65 0.39 4.98 11.75
C GLU A 65 0.60 6.26 10.90
N GLN A 66 0.35 6.19 9.59
CA GLN A 66 0.36 7.38 8.74
C GLN A 66 -0.71 8.41 9.14
N SER A 67 -1.90 7.96 9.49
CA SER A 67 -2.98 8.85 9.97
C SER A 67 -2.58 9.60 11.23
N ASP A 68 -1.98 8.89 12.19
CA ASP A 68 -1.47 9.50 13.42
C ASP A 68 -0.33 10.48 13.15
N GLY A 69 0.58 10.13 12.23
CA GLY A 69 1.65 11.02 11.78
C GLY A 69 1.11 12.30 11.13
N ILE A 70 0.10 12.19 10.26
CA ILE A 70 -0.56 13.36 9.64
C ILE A 70 -1.21 14.25 10.71
N HIS A 71 -1.79 13.66 11.75
CA HIS A 71 -2.38 14.42 12.86
C HIS A 71 -1.32 15.25 13.61
N GLN A 72 -0.15 14.66 13.87
CA GLN A 72 0.99 15.36 14.47
C GLN A 72 1.52 16.50 13.57
N VAL A 73 1.62 16.26 12.27
CA VAL A 73 2.01 17.30 11.30
C VAL A 73 1.01 18.46 11.30
N ASN A 74 -0.29 18.18 11.32
CA ASN A 74 -1.31 19.23 11.41
C ASN A 74 -1.20 20.05 12.69
N GLN A 75 -0.91 19.43 13.82
CA GLN A 75 -0.67 20.15 15.07
C GLN A 75 0.58 21.05 14.98
N ALA A 76 1.67 20.54 14.42
CA ALA A 76 2.89 21.34 14.21
C ALA A 76 2.65 22.52 13.27
N VAL A 77 1.90 22.34 12.18
CA VAL A 77 1.53 23.43 11.26
C VAL A 77 0.70 24.51 11.97
N THR A 78 -0.24 24.11 12.82
CA THR A 78 -1.05 25.05 13.62
C THR A 78 -0.16 25.85 14.60
N GLN A 79 0.82 25.20 15.23
CA GLN A 79 1.80 25.90 16.10
C GLN A 79 2.68 26.86 15.30
N MET A 80 3.11 26.46 14.10
CA MET A 80 3.88 27.34 13.21
C MET A 80 3.06 28.56 12.78
N ASP A 81 1.78 28.41 12.49
CA ASP A 81 0.91 29.54 12.16
C ASP A 81 0.81 30.52 13.35
N THR A 82 0.59 30.02 14.55
CA THR A 82 0.57 30.81 15.78
C THR A 82 1.89 31.56 15.99
N ALA A 83 3.02 30.88 15.83
CA ALA A 83 4.35 31.49 15.97
C ALA A 83 4.58 32.57 14.88
N THR A 84 4.09 32.34 13.67
CA THR A 84 4.19 33.30 12.58
C THR A 84 3.40 34.58 12.88
N GLN A 85 2.19 34.46 13.42
CA GLN A 85 1.38 35.59 13.84
C GLN A 85 2.04 36.37 15.00
N GLN A 86 2.61 35.65 15.99
CA GLN A 86 3.37 36.29 17.08
C GLN A 86 4.60 37.03 16.55
N ASN A 87 5.32 36.44 15.60
CA ASN A 87 6.48 37.10 14.96
C ASN A 87 6.07 38.34 14.19
N ALA A 88 4.94 38.34 13.48
CA ALA A 88 4.42 39.52 12.80
C ALA A 88 4.12 40.65 13.82
N ALA A 89 3.47 40.33 14.95
CA ALA A 89 3.22 41.30 16.00
C ALA A 89 4.52 41.86 16.63
N LEU A 90 5.52 41.00 16.84
CA LEU A 90 6.85 41.43 17.32
C LEU A 90 7.55 42.32 16.34
N VAL A 91 7.47 42.08 15.04
CA VAL A 91 8.03 42.96 13.99
C VAL A 91 7.34 44.33 13.99
N GLU A 92 6.02 44.38 14.15
CA GLU A 92 5.30 45.64 14.29
C GLU A 92 5.75 46.42 15.52
N GLN A 93 5.89 45.79 16.66
CA GLN A 93 6.39 46.40 17.90
C GLN A 93 7.84 46.89 17.74
N ALA A 94 8.71 46.08 17.15
CA ALA A 94 10.10 46.46 16.89
C ALA A 94 10.17 47.67 15.94
N THR A 95 9.33 47.72 14.93
CA THR A 95 9.25 48.85 13.99
C THR A 95 8.80 50.15 14.68
N ALA A 96 7.78 50.08 15.55
CA ALA A 96 7.31 51.19 16.35
C ALA A 96 8.38 51.69 17.32
N ALA A 97 9.09 50.77 17.99
CA ALA A 97 10.20 51.11 18.89
C ALA A 97 11.35 51.77 18.15
N ALA A 98 11.71 51.28 16.97
CA ALA A 98 12.75 51.91 16.11
C ALA A 98 12.36 53.33 15.68
N ALA A 99 11.11 53.57 15.27
CA ALA A 99 10.61 54.90 14.95
C ALA A 99 10.68 55.85 16.15
N SER A 100 10.31 55.39 17.35
CA SER A 100 10.42 56.18 18.58
C SER A 100 11.88 56.54 18.92
N LEU A 101 12.81 55.58 18.74
CA LEU A 101 14.25 55.82 18.94
C LEU A 101 14.80 56.85 17.93
N GLU A 102 14.35 56.78 16.67
CA GLU A 102 14.73 57.76 15.64
C GLU A 102 14.25 59.19 16.03
N GLU A 103 13.00 59.32 16.48
CA GLU A 103 12.45 60.59 16.95
C GLU A 103 13.26 61.16 18.16
N GLN A 104 13.58 60.32 19.14
CA GLN A 104 14.41 60.71 20.29
C GLN A 104 15.82 61.15 19.86
N ALA A 105 16.44 60.43 18.92
CA ALA A 105 17.74 60.78 18.39
C ALA A 105 17.71 62.14 17.67
N ARG A 106 16.69 62.42 16.90
CA ARG A 106 16.47 63.71 16.23
C ARG A 106 16.28 64.86 17.25
N ALA A 107 15.48 64.59 18.29
CA ALA A 107 15.29 65.58 19.39
C ALA A 107 16.59 65.87 20.12
N LEU A 108 17.38 64.87 20.43
CA LEU A 108 18.71 65.03 21.05
C LEU A 108 19.66 65.81 20.15
N THR A 109 19.69 65.52 18.86
CA THR A 109 20.52 66.26 17.88
C THR A 109 20.13 67.71 17.81
N SER A 110 18.83 68.02 17.84
CA SER A 110 18.32 69.38 17.89
C SER A 110 18.72 70.10 19.20
N LEU A 111 18.63 69.42 20.33
CA LEU A 111 18.99 69.97 21.60
C LEU A 111 20.49 70.32 21.65
N VAL A 112 21.35 69.41 21.20
CA VAL A 112 22.81 69.64 21.15
C VAL A 112 23.13 70.78 20.21
N ALA A 113 22.45 70.93 19.04
CA ALA A 113 22.62 72.06 18.09
C ALA A 113 22.19 73.37 18.70
N SER A 114 21.28 73.44 19.67
CA SER A 114 20.84 74.64 20.34
C SER A 114 21.84 75.09 21.41
N PHE A 115 22.71 74.23 21.92
CA PHE A 115 23.84 74.64 22.74
C PHE A 115 24.94 75.16 21.84
N LYS A 116 25.02 76.50 21.72
CA LYS A 116 26.18 77.11 21.16
C LYS A 116 27.37 76.83 22.08
N LEU A 117 28.25 75.93 21.66
CA LEU A 117 29.60 75.90 22.22
C LEU A 117 30.26 77.18 21.90
N ALA A 118 30.42 77.95 22.90
CA ALA A 118 31.25 79.17 22.85
C ALA A 118 32.70 78.80 22.58
#